data_e5f450daab54c3b8da49f72ff41cc06f
#
_entry.id   e5f450daab54c3b8da49f72ff41cc06f
#
_cell.length_a   1.000
_cell.length_b   1.000
_cell.length_c   1.000
_cell.angle_alpha   90.00
_cell.angle_beta   90.00
_cell.angle_gamma   90.00
#
_symmetry.space_group_name_H-M   'P 1'
#
loop_
_entity.id
_entity.type
_entity.pdbx_description
1 polymer ?
#
loop_
_entity_poly.entity_id
_entity_poly.type
_entity_poly.pdbx_seq_one_letter_code
_entity_poly.pdbx_strand_id
1 'polypeptide(L)'
;MGNVKNAGKFNKRISIYRVTKGKDSQGFPTDSDELVLQPYAEVKTTKGFTLLMNNTSYEKALTRFTIRFPQTTITYDMIVKFRGKTYTIEYINNVNEANEELELQCKEVAHYGKV
;
A
#
# COMPACT_ATOMS: atom_id res chain seq x y z
N MET A 1 -24.68 0.58 -16.10
CA MET A 1 -25.15 1.48 -15.10
C MET A 1 -24.64 1.24 -13.71
N GLY A 2 -24.49 0.05 -13.28
CA GLY A 2 -24.19 -0.23 -11.90
C GLY A 2 -22.89 0.35 -11.40
N ASN A 3 -22.11 0.95 -12.25
CA ASN A 3 -20.79 1.42 -11.85
C ASN A 3 -20.77 2.82 -11.28
N VAL A 4 -21.92 3.47 -11.25
CA VAL A 4 -21.94 4.87 -10.85
C VAL A 4 -21.44 5.02 -9.42
N LYS A 5 -21.87 4.16 -8.52
CA LYS A 5 -21.44 4.29 -7.14
C LYS A 5 -19.98 3.90 -6.96
N ASN A 6 -19.44 3.08 -7.85
CA ASN A 6 -18.01 2.76 -7.75
C ASN A 6 -17.15 3.89 -8.32
N ALA A 7 -17.67 4.63 -9.29
CA ALA A 7 -16.91 5.71 -9.89
C ALA A 7 -16.61 6.82 -8.89
N GLY A 8 -17.52 7.11 -7.96
CA GLY A 8 -17.25 8.09 -6.93
C GLY A 8 -16.39 7.58 -5.79
N LYS A 9 -16.32 6.27 -5.66
CA LYS A 9 -15.60 5.64 -4.57
C LYS A 9 -14.09 5.74 -4.76
N PHE A 10 -13.62 5.54 -5.98
CA PHE A 10 -12.19 5.56 -6.27
C PHE A 10 -11.79 6.97 -6.70
N ASN A 11 -11.60 7.83 -5.73
CA ASN A 11 -11.36 9.24 -6.03
C ASN A 11 -10.06 9.80 -5.48
N LYS A 12 -9.21 8.97 -4.89
CA LYS A 12 -7.93 9.42 -4.38
C LYS A 12 -6.82 8.77 -5.21
N ARG A 13 -5.87 9.58 -5.66
CA ARG A 13 -4.77 9.06 -6.46
C ARG A 13 -3.65 8.60 -5.56
N ILE A 14 -3.22 7.38 -5.73
CA ILE A 14 -2.08 6.84 -4.98
C ILE A 14 -1.01 6.40 -5.95
N SER A 15 0.21 6.22 -5.44
CA SER A 15 1.33 5.73 -6.25
C SER A 15 1.89 4.50 -5.58
N ILE A 16 2.10 3.46 -6.36
CA ILE A 16 2.66 2.21 -5.85
C ILE A 16 4.02 2.02 -6.50
N TYR A 17 5.02 1.81 -5.68
CA TYR A 17 6.40 1.67 -6.13
C TYR A 17 6.96 0.33 -5.72
N ARG A 18 7.85 -0.18 -6.57
CA ARG A 18 8.69 -1.31 -6.20
C ARG A 18 10.03 -0.76 -5.80
N VAL A 19 10.51 -1.18 -4.62
CA VAL A 19 11.83 -0.77 -4.16
C VAL A 19 12.83 -1.78 -4.68
N THR A 20 13.77 -1.31 -5.49
CA THR A 20 14.81 -2.18 -6.01
C THR A 20 16.11 -1.85 -5.33
N LYS A 21 16.83 -2.88 -4.96
CA LYS A 21 18.14 -2.73 -4.35
C LYS A 21 19.19 -3.05 -5.38
N GLY A 22 20.18 -2.19 -5.49
CA GLY A 22 21.24 -2.39 -6.44
C GLY A 22 22.53 -1.87 -5.90
N LYS A 23 23.49 -1.76 -6.78
CA LYS A 23 24.79 -1.20 -6.43
C LYS A 23 25.16 -0.18 -7.48
N ASP A 24 25.82 0.89 -7.05
CA ASP A 24 26.31 1.86 -8.00
C ASP A 24 27.58 1.33 -8.67
N SER A 25 28.17 2.14 -9.51
CA SER A 25 29.33 1.70 -10.27
C SER A 25 30.55 1.40 -9.37
N GLN A 26 30.51 1.86 -8.15
CA GLN A 26 31.60 1.62 -7.20
C GLN A 26 31.25 0.52 -6.21
N GLY A 27 30.14 -0.13 -6.36
CA GLY A 27 29.77 -1.25 -5.51
C GLY A 27 29.02 -0.88 -4.25
N PHE A 28 28.68 0.39 -4.07
CA PHE A 28 27.91 0.81 -2.90
C PHE A 28 26.44 0.50 -3.09
N PRO A 29 25.77 0.02 -2.05
CA PRO A 29 24.34 -0.29 -2.19
C PRO A 29 23.54 0.96 -2.49
N THR A 30 22.60 0.84 -3.42
CA THR A 30 21.68 1.90 -3.75
C THR A 30 20.27 1.34 -3.79
N ASP A 31 19.34 2.08 -3.22
CA ASP A 31 17.93 1.75 -3.30
C ASP A 31 17.27 2.73 -4.24
N SER A 32 16.45 2.21 -5.13
CA SER A 32 15.70 3.08 -6.01
C SER A 32 14.26 2.60 -6.04
N ASP A 33 13.36 3.55 -6.23
CA ASP A 33 11.94 3.28 -6.33
C ASP A 33 11.55 3.29 -7.78
N GLU A 34 10.85 2.25 -8.19
CA GLU A 34 10.35 2.15 -9.54
C GLU A 34 8.83 2.24 -9.49
N LEU A 35 8.27 3.20 -10.19
CA LEU A 35 6.82 3.37 -10.21
C LEU A 35 6.18 2.20 -10.92
N VAL A 36 5.27 1.53 -10.24
CA VAL A 36 4.57 0.38 -10.79
C VAL A 36 3.20 0.79 -11.29
N LEU A 37 2.48 1.58 -10.52
CA LEU A 37 1.07 1.83 -10.79
C LEU A 37 0.64 3.10 -10.09
N GLN A 38 -0.26 3.86 -10.70
CA GLN A 38 -0.83 5.05 -10.07
C GLN A 38 -2.36 5.01 -10.16
N PRO A 39 -2.98 4.10 -9.44
CA PRO A 39 -4.43 3.95 -9.55
C PRO A 39 -5.17 4.97 -8.71
N TYR A 40 -6.44 5.15 -9.02
CA TYR A 40 -7.33 5.81 -8.09
C TYR A 40 -7.80 4.81 -7.05
N ALA A 41 -7.96 5.28 -5.83
CA ALA A 41 -8.25 4.39 -4.72
C ALA A 41 -9.31 4.99 -3.83
N GLU A 42 -10.00 4.13 -3.12
CA GLU A 42 -10.77 4.53 -1.95
C GLU A 42 -9.85 4.41 -0.75
N VAL A 43 -9.76 5.46 0.04
CA VAL A 43 -8.84 5.48 1.18
C VAL A 43 -9.66 5.53 2.46
N LYS A 44 -9.45 4.56 3.32
CA LYS A 44 -10.08 4.53 4.63
C LYS A 44 -9.03 4.30 5.69
N THR A 45 -9.07 5.13 6.71
CA THR A 45 -8.18 4.97 7.85
C THR A 45 -8.96 4.33 8.96
N THR A 46 -8.33 3.39 9.65
CA THR A 46 -8.93 2.77 10.81
C THR A 46 -8.28 3.36 12.04
N LYS A 47 -9.06 3.48 13.09
CA LYS A 47 -8.49 3.86 14.37
C LYS A 47 -7.56 2.76 14.84
N GLY A 48 -6.56 3.16 15.58
CA GLY A 48 -5.68 2.17 16.15
C GLY A 48 -6.45 1.20 17.02
N PHE A 49 -5.99 -0.03 17.05
CA PHE A 49 -6.55 -1.01 17.94
C PHE A 49 -5.40 -1.71 18.64
N THR A 50 -5.70 -2.23 19.82
CA THR A 50 -4.68 -2.83 20.64
C THR A 50 -4.61 -4.32 20.35
N LEU A 51 -3.42 -4.79 20.06
CA LEU A 51 -3.18 -6.21 19.88
C LEU A 51 -2.38 -6.72 21.06
N LEU A 52 -2.73 -7.91 21.51
CA LEU A 52 -1.96 -8.56 22.56
C LEU A 52 -1.18 -9.71 21.95
N MET A 53 0.13 -9.60 22.00
CA MET A 53 0.99 -10.65 21.51
C MET A 53 2.12 -10.83 22.51
N ASN A 54 2.29 -12.05 22.98
CA ASN A 54 3.34 -12.38 23.93
C ASN A 54 3.28 -11.51 25.18
N ASN A 55 2.06 -11.28 25.66
CA ASN A 55 1.81 -10.48 26.86
C ASN A 55 2.23 -9.01 26.69
N THR A 56 2.39 -8.58 25.46
CA THR A 56 2.69 -7.20 25.15
C THR A 56 1.54 -6.63 24.35
N SER A 57 1.07 -5.46 24.71
CA SER A 57 0.03 -4.78 23.95
C SER A 57 0.62 -3.62 23.17
N TYR A 58 0.14 -3.42 21.96
CA TYR A 58 0.53 -2.27 21.17
C TYR A 58 -0.60 -1.90 20.24
N GLU A 59 -0.60 -0.67 19.83
CA GLU A 59 -1.61 -0.15 18.94
C GLU A 59 -1.14 -0.28 17.51
N LYS A 60 -2.07 -0.60 16.64
CA LYS A 60 -1.79 -0.70 15.23
C LYS A 60 -2.86 0.06 14.48
N ALA A 61 -2.45 1.07 13.76
CA ALA A 61 -3.35 1.84 12.91
C ALA A 61 -3.02 1.54 11.47
N LEU A 62 -4.04 1.20 10.71
CA LEU A 62 -3.86 0.83 9.32
C LEU A 62 -4.66 1.78 8.44
N THR A 63 -4.13 2.00 7.25
CA THR A 63 -4.84 2.70 6.20
C THR A 63 -5.15 1.69 5.12
N ARG A 64 -6.40 1.63 4.71
CA ARG A 64 -6.82 0.69 3.68
C ARG A 64 -6.99 1.44 2.37
N PHE A 65 -6.26 1.01 1.36
CA PHE A 65 -6.41 1.52 0.00
C PHE A 65 -7.09 0.44 -0.81
N THR A 66 -8.25 0.76 -1.34
CA THR A 66 -8.97 -0.18 -2.21
C THR A 66 -8.89 0.35 -3.63
N ILE A 67 -8.40 -0.47 -4.54
CA ILE A 67 -8.26 -0.09 -5.94
C ILE A 67 -9.00 -1.11 -6.80
N ARG A 68 -9.24 -0.74 -8.04
CA ARG A 68 -9.74 -1.73 -8.98
C ARG A 68 -8.68 -2.78 -9.18
N PHE A 69 -9.09 -4.00 -9.42
CA PHE A 69 -8.13 -5.10 -9.53
C PHE A 69 -7.16 -4.79 -10.67
N PRO A 70 -5.87 -4.69 -10.37
CA PRO A 70 -4.89 -4.28 -11.38
C PRO A 70 -4.44 -5.46 -12.22
N GLN A 71 -3.94 -5.15 -13.41
CA GLN A 71 -3.34 -6.20 -14.23
C GLN A 71 -1.93 -6.54 -13.76
N THR A 72 -1.27 -5.59 -13.13
CA THR A 72 0.05 -5.82 -12.56
C THR A 72 -0.10 -6.42 -11.18
N THR A 73 0.65 -7.46 -10.90
CA THR A 73 0.61 -8.11 -9.59
C THR A 73 1.24 -7.21 -8.55
N ILE A 74 0.51 -6.97 -7.46
CA ILE A 74 1.01 -6.21 -6.33
C ILE A 74 1.57 -7.19 -5.32
N THR A 75 2.78 -6.91 -4.84
CA THR A 75 3.46 -7.80 -3.90
C THR A 75 3.80 -7.05 -2.63
N TYR A 76 4.16 -7.80 -1.60
CA TYR A 76 4.39 -7.22 -0.27
C TYR A 76 5.66 -6.39 -0.18
N ASP A 77 6.54 -6.50 -1.14
CA ASP A 77 7.76 -5.69 -1.16
C ASP A 77 7.55 -4.33 -1.79
N MET A 78 6.34 -4.04 -2.22
CA MET A 78 6.02 -2.72 -2.78
C MET A 78 5.60 -1.78 -1.68
N ILE A 79 5.68 -0.48 -1.98
CA ILE A 79 5.24 0.56 -1.06
C ILE A 79 4.22 1.43 -1.74
N VAL A 80 3.40 2.07 -0.93
CA VAL A 80 2.37 2.99 -1.40
C VAL A 80 2.72 4.38 -0.92
N LYS A 81 2.66 5.36 -1.81
CA LYS A 81 2.85 6.75 -1.45
C LYS A 81 1.56 7.52 -1.69
N PHE A 82 1.14 8.27 -0.69
CA PHE A 82 -0.10 9.00 -0.74
C PHE A 82 0.03 10.25 0.12
N ARG A 83 -0.18 11.41 -0.50
CA ARG A 83 -0.18 12.70 0.20
C ARG A 83 1.08 12.93 1.02
N GLY A 84 2.22 12.59 0.42
CA GLY A 84 3.49 12.81 1.08
C GLY A 84 3.86 11.78 2.13
N LYS A 85 3.03 10.77 2.32
CA LYS A 85 3.28 9.72 3.29
C LYS A 85 3.64 8.44 2.57
N THR A 86 4.43 7.62 3.22
CA THR A 86 4.86 6.33 2.69
C THR A 86 4.28 5.22 3.56
N TYR A 87 3.78 4.19 2.90
CA TYR A 87 3.13 3.08 3.58
C TYR A 87 3.74 1.77 3.11
N THR A 88 3.88 0.83 4.05
CA THR A 88 4.23 -0.54 3.70
C THR A 88 2.95 -1.36 3.65
N ILE A 89 2.94 -2.36 2.79
CA ILE A 89 1.76 -3.19 2.61
C ILE A 89 1.82 -4.34 3.61
N GLU A 90 0.80 -4.39 4.47
CA GLU A 90 0.73 -5.42 5.52
C GLU A 90 -0.16 -6.58 5.09
N TYR A 91 -1.17 -6.32 4.28
CA TYR A 91 -2.10 -7.36 3.87
C TYR A 91 -2.74 -6.99 2.54
N ILE A 92 -2.80 -7.96 1.65
CA ILE A 92 -3.40 -7.81 0.33
C ILE A 92 -4.59 -8.74 0.25
N ASN A 93 -5.74 -8.19 -0.09
CA ASN A 93 -6.98 -8.96 -0.15
C ASN A 93 -7.69 -8.72 -1.47
N ASN A 94 -7.92 -9.80 -2.20
CA ASN A 94 -8.73 -9.77 -3.40
C ASN A 94 -10.19 -9.92 -2.95
N VAL A 95 -10.93 -8.82 -2.96
CA VAL A 95 -12.25 -8.76 -2.35
C VAL A 95 -13.16 -9.81 -2.98
N ASN A 96 -13.68 -10.68 -2.15
CA ASN A 96 -14.58 -11.77 -2.55
C ASN A 96 -13.96 -12.69 -3.61
N GLU A 97 -12.64 -12.67 -3.76
CA GLU A 97 -11.96 -13.47 -4.77
C GLU A 97 -12.52 -13.21 -6.17
N ALA A 98 -13.04 -12.02 -6.40
CA ALA A 98 -13.78 -11.73 -7.63
C ALA A 98 -12.94 -11.06 -8.71
N ASN A 99 -11.69 -10.72 -8.42
CA ASN A 99 -10.80 -10.02 -9.35
C ASN A 99 -11.39 -8.71 -9.83
N GLU A 100 -12.09 -8.02 -8.93
CA GLU A 100 -12.71 -6.74 -9.24
C GLU A 100 -12.12 -5.62 -8.43
N GLU A 101 -11.81 -5.88 -7.18
CA GLU A 101 -11.23 -4.90 -6.28
C GLU A 101 -10.13 -5.54 -5.47
N LEU A 102 -9.10 -4.77 -5.22
CA LEU A 102 -7.98 -5.23 -4.41
C LEU A 102 -7.82 -4.28 -3.23
N GLU A 103 -7.81 -4.83 -2.03
CA GLU A 103 -7.58 -4.06 -0.82
C GLU A 103 -6.15 -4.20 -0.38
N LEU A 104 -5.52 -3.06 -0.09
CA LEU A 104 -4.17 -3.03 0.44
C LEU A 104 -4.25 -2.43 1.82
N GLN A 105 -4.02 -3.24 2.84
CA GLN A 105 -3.98 -2.72 4.20
C GLN A 105 -2.55 -2.37 4.52
N CYS A 106 -2.32 -1.11 4.81
CA CYS A 106 -0.99 -0.57 4.85
C CYS A 106 -0.72 0.14 6.15
N LYS A 107 0.55 0.18 6.51
CA LYS A 107 1.01 0.86 7.71
C LYS A 107 1.90 2.01 7.30
N GLU A 108 1.63 3.18 7.84
CA GLU A 108 2.46 4.34 7.56
C GLU A 108 3.83 4.18 8.21
N VAL A 109 4.87 4.53 7.47
CA VAL A 109 6.24 4.48 7.98
C VAL A 109 6.87 5.85 7.77
N ALA A 110 7.66 6.26 8.75
CA ALA A 110 8.25 7.59 8.71
C ALA A 110 9.44 7.68 7.77
N HIS A 111 10.24 6.63 7.71
CA HIS A 111 11.49 6.67 6.96
C HIS A 111 11.71 5.34 6.27
N TYR A 112 10.95 5.12 5.21
CA TYR A 112 11.11 3.88 4.48
C TYR A 112 12.41 3.91 3.68
N GLY A 113 13.19 2.84 3.80
CA GLY A 113 14.44 2.72 3.06
C GLY A 113 15.57 3.56 3.59
N LYS A 114 15.35 4.25 4.70
CA LYS A 114 16.35 5.07 5.34
C LYS A 114 16.57 4.61 6.76
N VAL A 115 17.75 4.76 7.20
CA VAL A 115 18.12 4.38 8.56
C VAL A 115 18.50 5.60 9.35
#